data_9d89e4bd10dac2dae83a71ca3fabc38e
#
_entry.id   9d89e4bd10dac2dae83a71ca3fabc38e
#
_cell.length_a   1.000
_cell.length_b   1.000
_cell.length_c   1.000
_cell.angle_alpha   90.00
_cell.angle_beta   90.00
_cell.angle_gamma   90.00
#
_symmetry.space_group_name_H-M   'P 1'
#
loop_
_entity.id
_entity.type
_entity.pdbx_description
1 polymer ?
#
loop_
_entity_poly.entity_id
_entity_poly.type
_entity_poly.pdbx_seq_one_letter_code
_entity_poly.pdbx_strand_id
1 'polypeptide(L)'
;VNFRKMGNASFLDLQDGHGKIQILLRRNNLKDTYESIKDLDIGDWLGVHGPIFLTKTGEITIECEQWDILAKSILPLPEKWHGLTDVETRFRQRYLDLISNEDAVKSARARSKLISTIREFMNARGFMEVETPILVPIAAGGMAQPFTTHHNALNRDLYLRIATELHLKRLIVGGMEKVYEIGRIFRNEGLDQQHNPEFTTMESYEAFTDYIGVMDMVENMVSECAKALGGSTLSVYDGTELDFTPPWPRIDLRKKIIDESGIDFLNF
;
A
#
# COMPACT_ATOMS: atom_id res chain seq x y z
N VAL A 1 -15.34 17.59 3.16
CA VAL A 1 -15.60 18.92 2.57
C VAL A 1 -16.13 19.87 3.64
N ASN A 2 -15.49 21.03 3.83
CA ASN A 2 -15.99 22.08 4.70
C ASN A 2 -16.87 23.00 3.86
N PHE A 3 -18.10 23.22 4.32
CA PHE A 3 -18.98 24.19 3.73
C PHE A 3 -19.11 25.39 4.68
N ARG A 4 -18.78 26.59 4.20
CA ARG A 4 -18.86 27.83 4.98
C ARG A 4 -19.66 28.85 4.19
N LYS A 5 -20.80 29.30 4.72
CA LYS A 5 -21.65 30.33 4.14
C LYS A 5 -21.29 31.70 4.73
N MET A 6 -21.00 32.69 3.89
CA MET A 6 -20.67 34.06 4.28
C MET A 6 -21.49 35.04 3.43
N GLY A 7 -22.73 35.35 3.88
CA GLY A 7 -23.62 36.27 3.16
C GLY A 7 -23.95 35.79 1.74
N ASN A 8 -23.52 36.54 0.73
CA ASN A 8 -23.71 36.22 -0.69
C ASN A 8 -22.62 35.37 -1.31
N ALA A 9 -21.74 34.80 -0.50
CA ALA A 9 -20.67 33.91 -0.93
C ALA A 9 -20.67 32.65 -0.05
N SER A 10 -20.28 31.55 -0.62
CA SER A 10 -20.05 30.28 0.08
C SER A 10 -18.68 29.72 -0.32
N PHE A 11 -18.00 29.10 0.62
CA PHE A 11 -16.77 28.39 0.39
C PHE A 11 -16.96 26.93 0.65
N LEU A 12 -16.39 26.10 -0.19
CA LEU A 12 -16.29 24.65 0.02
C LEU A 12 -14.91 24.18 -0.38
N ASP A 13 -14.49 23.06 0.19
CA ASP A 13 -13.25 22.38 -0.21
C ASP A 13 -13.62 21.23 -1.15
N LEU A 14 -13.01 21.18 -2.31
CA LEU A 14 -13.08 20.05 -3.24
C LEU A 14 -11.79 19.25 -3.10
N GLN A 15 -11.91 17.93 -3.03
CA GLN A 15 -10.79 17.01 -2.91
C GLN A 15 -10.83 15.98 -4.03
N ASP A 16 -9.69 15.79 -4.68
CA ASP A 16 -9.49 14.72 -5.66
C ASP A 16 -8.36 13.77 -5.25
N GLY A 17 -7.91 12.94 -6.18
CA GLY A 17 -6.79 12.03 -5.97
C GLY A 17 -5.43 12.73 -5.80
N HIS A 18 -5.30 14.01 -6.08
CA HIS A 18 -4.04 14.76 -6.06
C HIS A 18 -3.96 15.73 -4.87
N GLY A 19 -5.10 16.25 -4.42
CA GLY A 19 -5.11 17.19 -3.32
C GLY A 19 -6.47 17.83 -3.04
N LYS A 20 -6.42 18.93 -2.32
CA LYS A 20 -7.59 19.75 -1.95
C LYS A 20 -7.46 21.13 -2.55
N ILE A 21 -8.57 21.70 -3.01
CA ILE A 21 -8.66 23.07 -3.47
C ILE A 21 -9.92 23.72 -2.91
N GLN A 22 -9.80 25.01 -2.56
CA GLN A 22 -10.94 25.80 -2.14
C GLN A 22 -11.76 26.24 -3.35
N ILE A 23 -13.09 26.22 -3.22
CA ILE A 23 -14.03 26.73 -4.22
C ILE A 23 -14.79 27.89 -3.62
N LEU A 24 -14.83 29.00 -4.32
CA LEU A 24 -15.64 30.17 -4.00
C LEU A 24 -16.88 30.21 -4.89
N LEU A 25 -18.03 30.09 -4.28
CA LEU A 25 -19.34 30.17 -4.91
C LEU A 25 -19.96 31.54 -4.59
N ARG A 26 -20.13 32.40 -5.62
CA ARG A 26 -20.74 33.73 -5.45
C ARG A 26 -22.13 33.76 -6.08
N ARG A 27 -23.10 34.31 -5.34
CA ARG A 27 -24.48 34.50 -5.84
C ARG A 27 -24.50 35.30 -7.14
N ASN A 28 -23.69 36.32 -7.27
CA ASN A 28 -23.65 37.15 -8.46
C ASN A 28 -23.18 36.41 -9.72
N ASN A 29 -22.27 35.44 -9.56
CA ASN A 29 -21.74 34.65 -10.68
C ASN A 29 -22.69 33.50 -11.04
N LEU A 30 -23.25 32.83 -10.04
CA LEU A 30 -24.04 31.62 -10.20
C LEU A 30 -25.55 31.87 -10.38
N LYS A 31 -26.03 33.10 -10.06
CA LYS A 31 -27.43 33.50 -10.22
C LYS A 31 -28.40 32.42 -9.65
N ASP A 32 -29.24 31.85 -10.50
CA ASP A 32 -30.28 30.89 -10.13
C ASP A 32 -29.71 29.57 -9.57
N THR A 33 -28.51 29.14 -10.04
CA THR A 33 -27.88 27.92 -9.56
C THR A 33 -27.25 28.05 -8.17
N TYR A 34 -27.11 29.29 -7.65
CA TYR A 34 -26.60 29.50 -6.29
C TYR A 34 -27.52 28.93 -5.21
N GLU A 35 -28.85 28.95 -5.41
CA GLU A 35 -29.81 28.43 -4.41
C GLU A 35 -29.71 26.89 -4.27
N SER A 36 -29.30 26.20 -5.32
CA SER A 36 -29.14 24.72 -5.29
C SER A 36 -27.93 24.27 -4.45
N ILE A 37 -27.04 25.19 -4.04
CA ILE A 37 -25.90 24.87 -3.15
C ILE A 37 -26.39 24.30 -1.80
N LYS A 38 -27.61 24.63 -1.37
CA LYS A 38 -28.22 24.06 -0.14
C LYS A 38 -28.46 22.56 -0.20
N ASP A 39 -28.50 22.00 -1.43
CA ASP A 39 -28.76 20.58 -1.67
C ASP A 39 -27.46 19.76 -1.73
N LEU A 40 -26.29 20.43 -1.51
CA LEU A 40 -25.00 19.77 -1.44
C LEU A 40 -24.76 19.18 -0.05
N ASP A 41 -24.34 17.92 -0.07
CA ASP A 41 -23.90 17.19 1.13
C ASP A 41 -22.41 16.87 1.08
N ILE A 42 -21.86 16.61 2.27
CA ILE A 42 -20.48 16.13 2.39
C ILE A 42 -20.39 14.75 1.74
N GLY A 43 -19.46 14.60 0.80
CA GLY A 43 -19.28 13.35 0.03
C GLY A 43 -19.86 13.42 -1.36
N ASP A 44 -20.62 14.47 -1.72
CA ASP A 44 -21.04 14.68 -3.11
C ASP A 44 -19.84 14.87 -4.04
N TRP A 45 -19.94 14.34 -5.22
CA TRP A 45 -18.99 14.58 -6.30
C TRP A 45 -19.44 15.73 -7.15
N LEU A 46 -18.57 16.71 -7.31
CA LEU A 46 -18.87 17.95 -8.03
C LEU A 46 -17.92 18.14 -9.20
N GLY A 47 -18.45 18.57 -10.34
CA GLY A 47 -17.72 19.23 -11.40
C GLY A 47 -17.76 20.73 -11.16
N VAL A 48 -16.62 21.40 -11.24
CA VAL A 48 -16.51 22.87 -11.04
C VAL A 48 -15.68 23.46 -12.16
N HIS A 49 -16.15 24.57 -12.73
CA HIS A 49 -15.44 25.35 -13.73
C HIS A 49 -15.33 26.81 -13.29
N GLY A 50 -14.19 27.43 -13.49
CA GLY A 50 -13.92 28.84 -13.20
C GLY A 50 -12.44 29.16 -13.11
N PRO A 51 -12.08 30.46 -13.08
CA PRO A 51 -10.70 30.90 -12.96
C PRO A 51 -10.12 30.61 -11.57
N ILE A 52 -8.83 30.36 -11.54
CA ILE A 52 -8.05 30.18 -10.29
C ILE A 52 -7.49 31.55 -9.87
N PHE A 53 -7.61 31.84 -8.58
CA PHE A 53 -7.01 33.06 -8.00
C PHE A 53 -6.46 32.77 -6.60
N LEU A 54 -5.63 33.70 -6.11
CA LEU A 54 -5.11 33.67 -4.75
C LEU A 54 -5.95 34.59 -3.87
N THR A 55 -6.48 34.07 -2.77
CA THR A 55 -7.21 34.90 -1.80
C THR A 55 -6.27 35.85 -1.06
N LYS A 56 -6.81 36.86 -0.37
CA LYS A 56 -6.02 37.77 0.48
C LYS A 56 -5.24 37.07 1.58
N THR A 57 -5.67 35.87 1.98
CA THR A 57 -5.02 35.02 2.99
C THR A 57 -4.03 34.04 2.39
N GLY A 58 -3.80 34.08 1.06
CA GLY A 58 -2.85 33.19 0.37
C GLY A 58 -3.42 31.82 -0.02
N GLU A 59 -4.73 31.60 0.03
CA GLU A 59 -5.36 30.33 -0.33
C GLU A 59 -5.64 30.27 -1.84
N ILE A 60 -5.20 29.20 -2.51
CA ILE A 60 -5.50 28.95 -3.92
C ILE A 60 -6.97 28.54 -4.03
N THR A 61 -7.74 29.27 -4.83
CA THR A 61 -9.20 29.14 -4.87
C THR A 61 -9.70 29.19 -6.31
N ILE A 62 -10.66 28.34 -6.66
CA ILE A 62 -11.42 28.45 -7.90
C ILE A 62 -12.62 29.38 -7.66
N GLU A 63 -12.73 30.48 -8.38
CA GLU A 63 -13.94 31.29 -8.43
C GLU A 63 -14.95 30.61 -9.38
N CYS A 64 -15.93 29.94 -8.81
CA CYS A 64 -16.85 29.08 -9.52
C CYS A 64 -17.80 29.90 -10.41
N GLU A 65 -17.79 29.61 -11.71
CA GLU A 65 -18.72 30.16 -12.70
C GLU A 65 -19.80 29.16 -13.09
N GLN A 66 -19.46 27.85 -13.04
CA GLN A 66 -20.39 26.74 -13.29
C GLN A 66 -20.06 25.57 -12.39
N TRP A 67 -21.07 24.84 -11.97
CA TRP A 67 -20.91 23.61 -11.20
C TRP A 67 -22.06 22.65 -11.45
N ASP A 68 -21.77 21.35 -11.34
CA ASP A 68 -22.72 20.25 -11.50
C ASP A 68 -22.49 19.19 -10.44
N ILE A 69 -23.57 18.54 -9.98
CA ILE A 69 -23.49 17.32 -9.16
C ILE A 69 -23.25 16.14 -10.09
N LEU A 70 -22.07 15.56 -10.03
CA LEU A 70 -21.68 14.38 -10.81
C LEU A 70 -22.21 13.08 -10.18
N ALA A 71 -22.20 13.01 -8.85
CA ALA A 71 -22.80 11.92 -8.08
C ALA A 71 -23.20 12.41 -6.70
N LYS A 72 -24.39 12.00 -6.25
CA LYS A 72 -24.95 12.32 -4.93
C LYS A 72 -24.55 11.29 -3.89
N SER A 73 -24.02 11.72 -2.76
CA SER A 73 -23.79 10.88 -1.59
C SER A 73 -25.11 10.69 -0.84
N ILE A 74 -25.70 9.50 -0.96
CA ILE A 74 -26.98 9.18 -0.33
C ILE A 74 -26.81 8.82 1.14
N LEU A 75 -25.67 8.20 1.49
CA LEU A 75 -25.33 7.84 2.86
C LEU A 75 -24.35 8.86 3.44
N PRO A 76 -24.55 9.31 4.69
CA PRO A 76 -23.62 10.23 5.33
C PRO A 76 -22.26 9.59 5.50
N LEU A 77 -21.21 10.37 5.27
CA LEU A 77 -19.84 9.95 5.58
C LEU A 77 -19.63 9.90 7.10
N PRO A 78 -18.65 9.09 7.56
CA PRO A 78 -18.23 9.10 8.97
C PRO A 78 -17.88 10.52 9.44
N GLU A 79 -18.06 10.80 10.74
CA GLU A 79 -17.79 12.12 11.32
C GLU A 79 -16.38 12.63 11.00
N LYS A 80 -16.32 13.90 10.59
CA LYS A 80 -15.14 14.54 10.05
C LYS A 80 -14.00 14.77 11.04
N TRP A 81 -14.33 14.95 12.32
CA TRP A 81 -13.37 15.43 13.32
C TRP A 81 -12.45 14.35 13.87
N HIS A 82 -12.86 13.10 13.83
CA HIS A 82 -12.09 11.97 14.37
C HIS A 82 -11.76 10.91 13.32
N GLY A 83 -12.20 11.12 12.06
CA GLY A 83 -12.11 10.09 11.03
C GLY A 83 -12.90 8.83 11.41
N LEU A 84 -12.65 7.75 10.68
CA LEU A 84 -13.17 6.44 11.04
C LEU A 84 -12.18 5.78 12.01
N THR A 85 -12.53 5.70 13.31
CA THR A 85 -11.65 5.19 14.38
C THR A 85 -11.82 3.71 14.64
N ASP A 86 -13.02 3.16 14.41
CA ASP A 86 -13.28 1.74 14.59
C ASP A 86 -12.47 0.89 13.62
N VAL A 87 -11.54 0.09 14.18
CA VAL A 87 -10.56 -0.69 13.41
C VAL A 87 -11.24 -1.72 12.52
N GLU A 88 -12.28 -2.39 13.02
CA GLU A 88 -13.02 -3.40 12.28
C GLU A 88 -13.71 -2.80 11.04
N THR A 89 -14.38 -1.67 11.22
CA THR A 89 -15.02 -0.94 10.13
C THR A 89 -14.00 -0.42 9.12
N ARG A 90 -12.83 0.06 9.55
CA ARG A 90 -11.74 0.49 8.68
C ARG A 90 -11.24 -0.63 7.77
N PHE A 91 -11.16 -1.85 8.27
CA PHE A 91 -10.76 -3.01 7.47
C PHE A 91 -11.87 -3.50 6.54
N ARG A 92 -13.11 -3.58 7.04
CA ARG A 92 -14.25 -4.09 6.25
C ARG A 92 -14.75 -3.10 5.20
N GLN A 93 -14.74 -1.81 5.53
CA GLN A 93 -15.20 -0.73 4.65
C GLN A 93 -14.02 0.17 4.28
N ARG A 94 -13.01 -0.42 3.64
CA ARG A 94 -11.78 0.27 3.29
C ARG A 94 -11.99 1.56 2.50
N TYR A 95 -13.03 1.64 1.67
CA TYR A 95 -13.39 2.84 0.92
C TYR A 95 -13.76 4.01 1.85
N LEU A 96 -14.44 3.76 2.97
CA LEU A 96 -14.71 4.79 3.98
C LEU A 96 -13.46 5.23 4.72
N ASP A 97 -12.56 4.29 5.03
CA ASP A 97 -11.26 4.58 5.63
C ASP A 97 -10.43 5.49 4.73
N LEU A 98 -10.38 5.21 3.42
CA LEU A 98 -9.66 6.02 2.43
C LEU A 98 -10.25 7.43 2.28
N ILE A 99 -11.56 7.59 2.39
CA ILE A 99 -12.20 8.92 2.35
C ILE A 99 -11.94 9.72 3.62
N SER A 100 -11.91 9.05 4.78
CA SER A 100 -11.91 9.69 6.10
C SER A 100 -10.51 9.89 6.69
N ASN A 101 -9.54 9.04 6.32
CA ASN A 101 -8.21 8.99 6.92
C ASN A 101 -7.12 9.19 5.87
N GLU A 102 -6.44 10.34 5.91
CA GLU A 102 -5.33 10.64 4.99
C GLU A 102 -4.18 9.63 5.09
N ASP A 103 -3.93 9.09 6.27
CA ASP A 103 -2.86 8.11 6.48
C ASP A 103 -3.16 6.76 5.81
N ALA A 104 -4.43 6.39 5.66
CA ALA A 104 -4.83 5.23 4.88
C ALA A 104 -4.47 5.41 3.38
N VAL A 105 -4.70 6.60 2.84
CA VAL A 105 -4.31 6.95 1.45
C VAL A 105 -2.79 6.96 1.30
N LYS A 106 -2.06 7.58 2.24
CA LYS A 106 -0.59 7.59 2.24
C LYS A 106 -0.01 6.18 2.25
N SER A 107 -0.54 5.31 3.14
CA SER A 107 -0.12 3.90 3.23
C SER A 107 -0.39 3.13 1.93
N ALA A 108 -1.54 3.33 1.30
CA ALA A 108 -1.87 2.69 0.02
C ALA A 108 -0.91 3.12 -1.10
N ARG A 109 -0.61 4.43 -1.19
CA ARG A 109 0.36 4.98 -2.15
C ARG A 109 1.78 4.51 -1.88
N ALA A 110 2.21 4.50 -0.61
CA ALA A 110 3.52 4.00 -0.20
C ALA A 110 3.70 2.53 -0.58
N ARG A 111 2.68 1.68 -0.34
CA ARG A 111 2.70 0.28 -0.78
C ARG A 111 2.86 0.13 -2.29
N SER A 112 2.10 0.90 -3.07
CA SER A 112 2.20 0.87 -4.54
C SER A 112 3.59 1.29 -5.01
N LYS A 113 4.12 2.37 -4.46
CA LYS A 113 5.47 2.87 -4.78
C LYS A 113 6.55 1.85 -4.42
N LEU A 114 6.44 1.22 -3.25
CA LEU A 114 7.38 0.21 -2.77
C LEU A 114 7.43 -1.00 -3.72
N ILE A 115 6.28 -1.53 -4.13
CA ILE A 115 6.22 -2.67 -5.06
C ILE A 115 6.84 -2.30 -6.42
N SER A 116 6.57 -1.10 -6.93
CA SER A 116 7.17 -0.62 -8.19
C SER A 116 8.69 -0.49 -8.06
N THR A 117 9.18 0.06 -6.94
CA THR A 117 10.63 0.19 -6.69
C THR A 117 11.32 -1.17 -6.62
N ILE A 118 10.71 -2.17 -5.96
CA ILE A 118 11.25 -3.53 -5.92
C ILE A 118 11.33 -4.11 -7.33
N ARG A 119 10.30 -3.95 -8.16
CA ARG A 119 10.32 -4.41 -9.56
C ARG A 119 11.43 -3.76 -10.37
N GLU A 120 11.54 -2.43 -10.29
CA GLU A 120 12.59 -1.67 -10.98
C GLU A 120 13.97 -2.14 -10.55
N PHE A 121 14.19 -2.34 -9.25
CA PHE A 121 15.45 -2.83 -8.70
C PHE A 121 15.80 -4.24 -9.19
N MET A 122 14.85 -5.18 -9.16
CA MET A 122 15.07 -6.56 -9.59
C MET A 122 15.31 -6.64 -11.10
N ASN A 123 14.52 -5.92 -11.90
CA ASN A 123 14.66 -5.88 -13.35
C ASN A 123 16.01 -5.27 -13.76
N ALA A 124 16.47 -4.20 -13.08
CA ALA A 124 17.78 -3.60 -13.34
C ALA A 124 18.97 -4.54 -13.05
N ARG A 125 18.75 -5.56 -12.20
CA ARG A 125 19.75 -6.63 -11.91
C ARG A 125 19.64 -7.85 -12.83
N GLY A 126 18.77 -7.79 -13.82
CA GLY A 126 18.58 -8.85 -14.81
C GLY A 126 17.70 -10.00 -14.32
N PHE A 127 16.95 -9.84 -13.25
CA PHE A 127 15.94 -10.80 -12.85
C PHE A 127 14.72 -10.71 -13.75
N MET A 128 14.14 -11.86 -14.09
CA MET A 128 12.89 -11.98 -14.81
C MET A 128 11.74 -12.14 -13.81
N GLU A 129 10.74 -11.25 -13.88
CA GLU A 129 9.48 -11.44 -13.14
C GLU A 129 8.68 -12.57 -13.81
N VAL A 130 8.21 -13.50 -13.01
CA VAL A 130 7.44 -14.65 -13.47
C VAL A 130 6.17 -14.80 -12.67
N GLU A 131 5.19 -15.49 -13.24
CA GLU A 131 3.97 -15.91 -12.55
C GLU A 131 3.88 -17.43 -12.54
N THR A 132 3.73 -18.01 -11.36
CA THR A 132 3.61 -19.45 -11.19
C THR A 132 2.22 -19.84 -10.66
N PRO A 133 1.79 -21.10 -10.77
CA PRO A 133 0.44 -21.50 -10.38
C PRO A 133 0.13 -21.22 -8.91
N ILE A 134 -1.06 -20.66 -8.66
CA ILE A 134 -1.63 -20.51 -7.31
C ILE A 134 -2.26 -21.82 -6.84
N LEU A 135 -2.97 -22.53 -7.74
CA LEU A 135 -3.53 -23.85 -7.44
C LEU A 135 -2.47 -24.91 -7.68
N VAL A 136 -2.13 -25.64 -6.63
CA VAL A 136 -1.06 -26.64 -6.66
C VAL A 136 -1.56 -27.99 -6.18
N PRO A 137 -1.04 -29.11 -6.73
CA PRO A 137 -1.43 -30.44 -6.31
C PRO A 137 -0.85 -30.83 -4.94
N ILE A 138 0.21 -30.15 -4.51
CA ILE A 138 0.89 -30.38 -3.23
C ILE A 138 1.29 -29.00 -2.69
N ALA A 139 0.87 -28.69 -1.47
CA ALA A 139 1.36 -27.51 -0.76
C ALA A 139 2.79 -27.77 -0.29
N ALA A 140 3.73 -26.94 -0.71
CA ALA A 140 5.15 -27.12 -0.41
C ALA A 140 5.87 -25.77 -0.37
N GLY A 141 7.12 -25.77 0.14
CA GLY A 141 7.90 -24.56 0.37
C GLY A 141 7.73 -23.96 1.77
N GLY A 142 7.17 -24.76 2.71
CA GLY A 142 6.99 -24.36 4.11
C GLY A 142 6.17 -25.39 4.89
N MET A 143 5.92 -25.08 6.15
CA MET A 143 5.13 -25.94 7.06
C MET A 143 3.75 -25.35 7.39
N ALA A 144 3.32 -24.33 6.66
CA ALA A 144 2.05 -23.68 6.88
C ALA A 144 0.87 -24.56 6.47
N GLN A 145 -0.26 -24.42 7.15
CA GLN A 145 -1.51 -25.12 6.81
C GLN A 145 -2.10 -24.53 5.52
N PRO A 146 -2.36 -25.33 4.47
CA PRO A 146 -2.92 -24.83 3.22
C PRO A 146 -4.45 -24.68 3.28
N PHE A 147 -5.01 -23.83 2.43
CA PHE A 147 -6.42 -23.91 2.03
C PHE A 147 -6.60 -24.98 0.95
N THR A 148 -7.65 -25.79 1.08
CA THR A 148 -7.99 -26.85 0.12
C THR A 148 -9.18 -26.43 -0.73
N THR A 149 -9.15 -26.79 -2.01
CA THR A 149 -10.28 -26.63 -2.94
C THR A 149 -10.41 -27.86 -3.84
N HIS A 150 -11.59 -28.06 -4.43
CA HIS A 150 -11.85 -29.20 -5.32
C HIS A 150 -11.90 -28.78 -6.78
N HIS A 151 -11.15 -29.45 -7.64
CA HIS A 151 -11.18 -29.25 -9.10
C HIS A 151 -12.18 -30.22 -9.72
N ASN A 152 -13.38 -29.74 -10.07
CA ASN A 152 -14.48 -30.56 -10.54
C ASN A 152 -14.17 -31.41 -11.78
N ALA A 153 -13.56 -30.80 -12.81
CA ALA A 153 -13.26 -31.51 -14.06
C ALA A 153 -12.21 -32.64 -13.88
N LEU A 154 -11.30 -32.49 -12.95
CA LEU A 154 -10.26 -33.49 -12.64
C LEU A 154 -10.66 -34.40 -11.48
N ASN A 155 -11.79 -34.12 -10.82
CA ASN A 155 -12.27 -34.81 -9.62
C ASN A 155 -11.17 -35.07 -8.58
N ARG A 156 -10.44 -34.02 -8.24
CA ARG A 156 -9.35 -34.08 -7.25
C ARG A 156 -9.22 -32.80 -6.46
N ASP A 157 -8.67 -32.92 -5.26
CA ASP A 157 -8.35 -31.77 -4.43
C ASP A 157 -7.05 -31.10 -4.89
N LEU A 158 -7.07 -29.77 -4.80
CA LEU A 158 -5.94 -28.89 -5.00
C LEU A 158 -5.80 -28.00 -3.78
N TYR A 159 -4.64 -27.38 -3.65
CA TYR A 159 -4.32 -26.49 -2.55
C TYR A 159 -4.01 -25.09 -3.10
N LEU A 160 -4.36 -24.05 -2.34
CA LEU A 160 -3.80 -22.74 -2.55
C LEU A 160 -2.34 -22.75 -2.06
N ARG A 161 -1.42 -22.21 -2.85
CA ARG A 161 0.02 -22.22 -2.55
C ARG A 161 0.33 -21.50 -1.24
N ILE A 162 1.24 -22.05 -0.45
CA ILE A 162 1.78 -21.44 0.77
C ILE A 162 3.13 -20.77 0.57
N ALA A 163 3.77 -20.98 -0.58
CA ALA A 163 5.04 -20.40 -1.03
C ALA A 163 5.17 -20.55 -2.56
N THR A 164 6.08 -19.81 -3.18
CA THR A 164 6.42 -19.90 -4.62
C THR A 164 7.69 -20.72 -4.87
N GLU A 165 8.40 -21.10 -3.84
CA GLU A 165 9.73 -21.72 -3.82
C GLU A 165 9.94 -22.81 -4.88
N LEU A 166 9.13 -23.88 -4.85
CA LEU A 166 9.36 -25.02 -5.73
C LEU A 166 9.20 -24.70 -7.22
N HIS A 167 8.28 -23.82 -7.54
CA HIS A 167 8.08 -23.39 -8.92
C HIS A 167 9.25 -22.56 -9.43
N LEU A 168 9.74 -21.62 -8.62
CA LEU A 168 10.90 -20.79 -8.97
C LEU A 168 12.17 -21.64 -9.11
N LYS A 169 12.40 -22.60 -8.21
CA LYS A 169 13.51 -23.56 -8.33
C LYS A 169 13.45 -24.39 -9.62
N ARG A 170 12.24 -24.79 -10.05
CA ARG A 170 12.07 -25.51 -11.33
C ARG A 170 12.42 -24.64 -12.54
N LEU A 171 12.17 -23.34 -12.48
CA LEU A 171 12.58 -22.40 -13.52
C LEU A 171 14.10 -22.27 -13.59
N ILE A 172 14.80 -22.27 -12.45
CA ILE A 172 16.27 -22.34 -12.42
C ILE A 172 16.77 -23.64 -13.07
N VAL A 173 16.18 -24.78 -12.73
CA VAL A 173 16.51 -26.07 -13.39
C VAL A 173 16.24 -26.01 -14.90
N GLY A 174 15.21 -25.27 -15.31
CA GLY A 174 14.89 -25.03 -16.72
C GLY A 174 15.82 -24.06 -17.45
N GLY A 175 16.86 -23.53 -16.77
CA GLY A 175 17.88 -22.66 -17.37
C GLY A 175 17.62 -21.15 -17.22
N MET A 176 16.61 -20.75 -16.44
CA MET A 176 16.41 -19.34 -16.10
C MET A 176 17.31 -18.97 -14.91
N GLU A 177 18.40 -18.26 -15.17
CA GLU A 177 19.43 -18.01 -14.14
C GLU A 177 18.99 -17.08 -13.02
N LYS A 178 18.04 -16.16 -13.29
CA LYS A 178 17.55 -15.15 -12.31
C LYS A 178 16.06 -14.94 -12.48
N VAL A 179 15.29 -15.36 -11.48
CA VAL A 179 13.82 -15.24 -11.47
C VAL A 179 13.32 -14.69 -10.17
N TYR A 180 12.22 -13.95 -10.21
CA TYR A 180 11.48 -13.55 -9.03
C TYR A 180 9.99 -13.53 -9.30
N GLU A 181 9.20 -13.65 -8.24
CA GLU A 181 7.74 -13.50 -8.28
C GLU A 181 7.28 -12.63 -7.11
N ILE A 182 6.45 -11.63 -7.41
CA ILE A 182 5.69 -10.89 -6.40
C ILE A 182 4.25 -11.37 -6.49
N GLY A 183 3.82 -12.18 -5.55
CA GLY A 183 2.53 -12.86 -5.64
C GLY A 183 1.84 -13.08 -4.30
N ARG A 184 0.57 -13.48 -4.40
CA ARG A 184 -0.22 -13.89 -3.24
C ARG A 184 0.14 -15.29 -2.82
N ILE A 185 0.30 -15.47 -1.52
CA ILE A 185 0.35 -16.77 -0.87
C ILE A 185 -0.72 -16.87 0.20
N PHE A 186 -1.07 -18.08 0.59
CA PHE A 186 -2.25 -18.39 1.40
C PHE A 186 -1.85 -19.35 2.53
N ARG A 187 -2.13 -18.97 3.78
CA ARG A 187 -1.87 -19.81 4.96
C ARG A 187 -3.10 -19.84 5.83
N ASN A 188 -3.67 -21.02 5.99
CA ASN A 188 -4.89 -21.26 6.77
C ASN A 188 -4.56 -21.47 8.26
N GLU A 189 -4.05 -20.42 8.87
CA GLU A 189 -3.60 -20.41 10.27
C GLU A 189 -4.39 -19.36 11.06
N GLY A 190 -3.89 -18.97 12.23
CA GLY A 190 -4.53 -17.96 13.06
C GLY A 190 -4.61 -16.58 12.38
N LEU A 191 -5.61 -15.82 12.75
CA LEU A 191 -5.83 -14.45 12.30
C LEU A 191 -5.56 -13.49 13.46
N ASP A 192 -4.59 -12.58 13.28
CA ASP A 192 -4.29 -11.49 14.20
C ASP A 192 -3.83 -10.23 13.44
N GLN A 193 -3.30 -9.22 14.15
CA GLN A 193 -2.84 -7.98 13.53
C GLN A 193 -1.63 -8.15 12.61
N GLN A 194 -0.86 -9.20 12.76
CA GLN A 194 0.37 -9.48 12.00
C GLN A 194 0.21 -10.63 11.01
N HIS A 195 -0.82 -11.45 11.17
CA HIS A 195 -1.06 -12.65 10.36
C HIS A 195 -2.38 -12.56 9.61
N ASN A 196 -2.29 -12.38 8.30
CA ASN A 196 -3.42 -12.50 7.40
C ASN A 196 -3.39 -13.85 6.68
N PRO A 197 -4.53 -14.47 6.41
CA PRO A 197 -4.59 -15.76 5.70
C PRO A 197 -4.15 -15.63 4.23
N GLU A 198 -4.16 -14.43 3.69
CA GLU A 198 -3.75 -14.07 2.34
C GLU A 198 -2.85 -12.85 2.39
N PHE A 199 -1.63 -12.95 1.87
CA PHE A 199 -0.66 -11.85 1.85
C PHE A 199 0.28 -11.92 0.65
N THR A 200 0.95 -10.82 0.36
CA THR A 200 1.90 -10.74 -0.75
C THR A 200 3.31 -11.01 -0.25
N THR A 201 4.03 -11.89 -0.94
CA THR A 201 5.47 -12.08 -0.78
C THR A 201 6.20 -11.76 -2.08
N MET A 202 7.48 -11.46 -1.96
CA MET A 202 8.43 -11.53 -3.05
C MET A 202 9.44 -12.62 -2.73
N GLU A 203 9.60 -13.57 -3.63
CA GLU A 203 10.66 -14.57 -3.61
C GLU A 203 11.51 -14.43 -4.85
N SER A 204 12.81 -14.65 -4.71
CA SER A 204 13.77 -14.59 -5.82
C SER A 204 14.77 -15.72 -5.73
N TYR A 205 15.20 -16.20 -6.89
CA TYR A 205 16.21 -17.24 -7.02
C TYR A 205 17.22 -16.85 -8.10
N GLU A 206 18.49 -17.03 -7.78
CA GLU A 206 19.61 -16.70 -8.65
C GLU A 206 20.61 -17.86 -8.66
N ALA A 207 20.95 -18.35 -9.85
CA ALA A 207 22.00 -19.33 -10.03
C ALA A 207 23.38 -18.70 -9.85
N PHE A 208 24.37 -19.49 -9.45
CA PHE A 208 25.78 -19.11 -9.37
C PHE A 208 26.09 -17.98 -8.37
N THR A 209 25.21 -17.76 -7.39
CA THR A 209 25.43 -16.82 -6.26
C THR A 209 25.45 -17.58 -4.93
N ASP A 210 25.87 -16.89 -3.88
CA ASP A 210 25.85 -17.39 -2.51
C ASP A 210 25.04 -16.47 -1.59
N TYR A 211 25.01 -16.83 -0.29
CA TYR A 211 24.28 -16.04 0.69
C TYR A 211 24.83 -14.61 0.87
N ILE A 212 26.11 -14.37 0.59
CA ILE A 212 26.71 -13.03 0.66
C ILE A 212 26.13 -12.15 -0.45
N GLY A 213 26.07 -12.68 -1.69
CA GLY A 213 25.44 -11.98 -2.81
C GLY A 213 23.98 -11.65 -2.55
N VAL A 214 23.23 -12.56 -1.89
CA VAL A 214 21.83 -12.31 -1.48
C VAL A 214 21.74 -11.23 -0.40
N MET A 215 22.63 -11.26 0.62
CA MET A 215 22.68 -10.20 1.63
C MET A 215 22.89 -8.82 1.00
N ASP A 216 23.87 -8.69 0.09
CA ASP A 216 24.15 -7.45 -0.61
C ASP A 216 22.98 -6.99 -1.48
N MET A 217 22.29 -7.92 -2.12
CA MET A 217 21.09 -7.62 -2.89
C MET A 217 19.98 -7.07 -2.00
N VAL A 218 19.71 -7.73 -0.87
CA VAL A 218 18.62 -7.34 0.06
C VAL A 218 18.88 -5.98 0.69
N GLU A 219 20.10 -5.73 1.21
CA GLU A 219 20.40 -4.43 1.85
C GLU A 219 20.28 -3.27 0.86
N ASN A 220 20.76 -3.45 -0.39
CA ASN A 220 20.62 -2.44 -1.42
C ASN A 220 19.15 -2.23 -1.83
N MET A 221 18.36 -3.30 -1.99
CA MET A 221 16.94 -3.22 -2.31
C MET A 221 16.17 -2.45 -1.24
N VAL A 222 16.40 -2.75 0.04
CA VAL A 222 15.72 -2.05 1.14
C VAL A 222 16.15 -0.58 1.21
N SER A 223 17.45 -0.29 0.98
CA SER A 223 17.95 1.08 0.90
C SER A 223 17.26 1.88 -0.23
N GLU A 224 17.12 1.30 -1.42
CA GLU A 224 16.40 1.96 -2.54
C GLU A 224 14.90 2.15 -2.21
N CYS A 225 14.28 1.20 -1.53
CA CYS A 225 12.90 1.35 -1.05
C CYS A 225 12.75 2.51 -0.05
N ALA A 226 13.68 2.65 0.90
CA ALA A 226 13.68 3.76 1.85
C ALA A 226 13.82 5.11 1.16
N LYS A 227 14.77 5.23 0.22
CA LYS A 227 14.95 6.44 -0.62
C LYS A 227 13.69 6.76 -1.44
N ALA A 228 13.07 5.76 -2.04
CA ALA A 228 11.88 5.95 -2.87
C ALA A 228 10.67 6.45 -2.06
N LEU A 229 10.54 6.05 -0.80
CA LEU A 229 9.44 6.46 0.08
C LEU A 229 9.71 7.78 0.79
N GLY A 230 10.89 7.95 1.37
CA GLY A 230 11.23 9.07 2.25
C GLY A 230 12.24 10.06 1.68
N GLY A 231 12.81 9.81 0.48
CA GLY A 231 13.87 10.65 -0.09
C GLY A 231 15.25 10.45 0.54
N SER A 232 15.36 9.57 1.56
CA SER A 232 16.58 9.32 2.32
C SER A 232 16.64 7.84 2.75
N THR A 233 17.83 7.37 3.09
CA THR A 233 18.04 6.08 3.75
C THR A 233 17.75 6.13 5.25
N LEU A 234 17.62 7.34 5.81
CA LEU A 234 17.23 7.54 7.21
C LEU A 234 15.72 7.61 7.33
N SER A 235 15.15 6.95 8.31
CA SER A 235 13.72 6.94 8.61
C SER A 235 13.49 6.95 10.12
N VAL A 236 12.32 7.38 10.55
CA VAL A 236 11.94 7.33 11.96
C VAL A 236 10.71 6.42 12.10
N TYR A 237 10.80 5.44 12.99
CA TYR A 237 9.71 4.56 13.34
C TYR A 237 9.53 4.53 14.86
N ASP A 238 8.37 4.90 15.32
CA ASP A 238 8.03 4.97 16.77
C ASP A 238 9.06 5.71 17.61
N GLY A 239 9.53 6.88 17.09
CA GLY A 239 10.53 7.72 17.74
C GLY A 239 11.98 7.21 17.63
N THR A 240 12.20 6.05 17.03
CA THR A 240 13.53 5.48 16.82
C THR A 240 14.01 5.79 15.40
N GLU A 241 15.23 6.33 15.30
CA GLU A 241 15.89 6.52 14.01
C GLU A 241 16.42 5.19 13.47
N LEU A 242 16.08 4.87 12.22
CA LEU A 242 16.52 3.70 11.49
C LEU A 242 17.38 4.15 10.31
N ASP A 243 18.58 3.60 10.22
CA ASP A 243 19.52 3.86 9.11
C ASP A 243 19.57 2.63 8.18
N PHE A 244 19.05 2.79 6.96
CA PHE A 244 19.07 1.78 5.91
C PHE A 244 20.25 1.94 4.94
N THR A 245 21.27 2.73 5.30
CA THR A 245 22.44 2.96 4.45
C THR A 245 23.34 1.71 4.41
N PRO A 246 23.62 1.13 3.22
CA PRO A 246 24.60 0.04 3.11
C PRO A 246 26.05 0.54 3.33
N PRO A 247 26.98 -0.34 3.76
CA PRO A 247 26.79 -1.76 4.05
C PRO A 247 26.25 -1.98 5.48
N TRP A 248 25.35 -2.95 5.61
CA TRP A 248 24.81 -3.31 6.91
C TRP A 248 25.77 -4.22 7.70
N PRO A 249 25.77 -4.17 9.04
CA PRO A 249 26.55 -5.08 9.85
C PRO A 249 26.22 -6.54 9.57
N ARG A 250 27.24 -7.37 9.40
CA ARG A 250 27.08 -8.84 9.29
C ARG A 250 27.16 -9.44 10.69
N ILE A 251 26.07 -10.05 11.13
CA ILE A 251 25.93 -10.61 12.48
C ILE A 251 25.94 -12.12 12.39
N ASP A 252 26.93 -12.75 13.05
CA ASP A 252 26.92 -14.17 13.33
C ASP A 252 25.96 -14.44 14.50
N LEU A 253 24.87 -15.17 14.23
CA LEU A 253 23.80 -15.40 15.21
C LEU A 253 24.32 -16.14 16.45
N ARG A 254 25.14 -17.20 16.27
CA ARG A 254 25.68 -17.96 17.39
C ARG A 254 26.55 -17.08 18.27
N LYS A 255 27.48 -16.36 17.65
CA LYS A 255 28.36 -15.44 18.38
C LYS A 255 27.57 -14.39 19.12
N LYS A 256 26.58 -13.78 18.49
CA LYS A 256 25.72 -12.75 19.10
C LYS A 256 24.97 -13.30 20.33
N ILE A 257 24.43 -14.52 20.25
CA ILE A 257 23.75 -15.18 21.38
C ILE A 257 24.74 -15.42 22.53
N ILE A 258 25.93 -15.94 22.24
CA ILE A 258 26.97 -16.14 23.25
C ILE A 258 27.35 -14.83 23.91
N ASP A 259 27.61 -13.78 23.12
CA ASP A 259 28.06 -12.47 23.61
C ASP A 259 26.99 -11.81 24.51
N GLU A 260 25.70 -11.99 24.24
CA GLU A 260 24.61 -11.36 24.98
C GLU A 260 24.10 -12.20 26.17
N SER A 261 24.09 -13.53 26.05
CA SER A 261 23.51 -14.42 27.06
C SER A 261 24.51 -15.28 27.83
N GLY A 262 25.73 -15.37 27.34
CA GLY A 262 26.75 -16.33 27.87
C GLY A 262 26.45 -17.80 27.53
N ILE A 263 25.42 -18.09 26.74
CA ILE A 263 24.96 -19.45 26.42
C ILE A 263 25.42 -19.84 25.02
N ASP A 264 26.18 -20.91 24.90
CA ASP A 264 26.48 -21.54 23.61
C ASP A 264 25.52 -22.71 23.39
N PHE A 265 24.46 -22.49 22.61
CA PHE A 265 23.39 -23.48 22.35
C PHE A 265 23.85 -24.71 21.55
N LEU A 266 25.09 -24.75 21.07
CA LEU A 266 25.70 -25.94 20.46
C LEU A 266 26.61 -26.74 21.42
N ASN A 267 26.90 -26.19 22.58
CA ASN A 267 27.77 -26.79 23.58
C ASN A 267 27.09 -26.71 24.97
N PHE A 268 26.08 -27.56 25.19
CA PHE A 268 25.46 -27.75 26.48
C PHE A 268 26.26 -28.79 27.31
#